data_ff45aa74c709b9359c17261bea09c6f4
#
_entry.id   ff45aa74c709b9359c17261bea09c6f4
#
_cell.length_a   1.000
_cell.length_b   1.000
_cell.length_c   1.000
_cell.angle_alpha   90.00
_cell.angle_beta   90.00
_cell.angle_gamma   90.00
#
_symmetry.space_group_name_H-M   'P 1'
#
loop_
_entity.id
_entity.type
_entity.pdbx_description
1 polymer ?
#
loop_
_entity_poly.entity_id
_entity_poly.type
_entity_poly.pdbx_seq_one_letter_code
_entity_poly.pdbx_strand_id
1 'polypeptide(L)'
;MIEIDDLGLSGPQDPDARWQPLPGRARPLFMLSSALGIGLPTLVGLGILNVALSSSHPGLLPGTVAAWLVLVALGAWTGLRRYRYTRWLLDEDGFALRRGRMWHSETRVPSSRVQHLDIRRGPLERRFRLSTLLVHTAGTRQHAVAVPGLDADDAERLRDHLARRVETDDDDA
;
A
#
# COMPACT_ATOMS: atom_id res chain seq x y z
N MET A 1 1.90 34.02 39.00
CA MET A 1 2.64 33.72 37.76
C MET A 1 2.41 32.22 37.54
N ILE A 2 1.39 31.92 36.73
CA ILE A 2 1.01 30.51 36.43
C ILE A 2 2.02 30.01 35.40
N GLU A 3 2.79 28.99 35.77
CA GLU A 3 3.78 28.37 34.95
C GLU A 3 3.07 27.63 33.80
N ILE A 4 3.45 27.93 32.54
CA ILE A 4 2.80 27.43 31.32
C ILE A 4 2.93 25.90 31.19
N ASP A 5 3.83 25.28 31.95
CA ASP A 5 4.05 23.84 31.97
C ASP A 5 2.90 23.02 32.60
N ASP A 6 2.03 23.65 33.41
CA ASP A 6 0.93 22.95 34.08
C ASP A 6 -0.33 22.78 33.20
N LEU A 7 -0.34 23.30 31.96
CA LEU A 7 -1.49 23.23 31.05
C LEU A 7 -1.46 22.00 30.11
N GLY A 8 -0.50 21.08 30.28
CA GLY A 8 -0.47 19.84 29.48
C GLY A 8 -0.36 20.06 27.96
N LEU A 9 0.04 21.27 27.55
CA LEU A 9 0.35 21.58 26.16
C LEU A 9 1.73 21.00 25.84
N SER A 10 1.80 19.68 25.68
CA SER A 10 2.94 19.02 25.03
C SER A 10 3.24 19.81 23.77
N GLY A 11 4.49 20.29 23.64
CA GLY A 11 4.95 21.03 22.46
C GLY A 11 4.56 20.32 21.16
N PRO A 12 4.70 20.97 19.99
CA PRO A 12 4.18 20.45 18.73
C PRO A 12 4.70 19.02 18.54
N GLN A 13 3.83 18.04 18.79
CA GLN A 13 4.10 16.64 18.49
C GLN A 13 4.27 16.62 16.97
N ASP A 14 5.47 16.28 16.52
CA ASP A 14 5.77 16.16 15.10
C ASP A 14 4.67 15.30 14.47
N PRO A 15 3.76 15.88 13.67
CA PRO A 15 2.63 15.13 13.10
C PRO A 15 3.09 13.96 12.24
N ASP A 16 4.37 13.95 11.83
CA ASP A 16 4.97 12.86 11.08
C ASP A 16 5.52 11.74 11.99
N ALA A 17 5.74 11.97 13.28
CA ALA A 17 6.25 10.97 14.24
C ALA A 17 5.24 9.83 14.48
N ARG A 18 3.95 10.05 14.24
CA ARG A 18 2.86 9.07 14.43
C ARG A 18 2.68 8.12 13.21
N TRP A 19 3.24 8.48 12.04
CA TRP A 19 3.10 7.69 10.82
C TRP A 19 4.03 6.48 10.80
N GLN A 20 3.43 5.30 10.73
CA GLN A 20 4.17 4.04 10.71
C GLN A 20 4.54 3.63 9.28
N PRO A 21 5.81 3.27 9.02
CA PRO A 21 6.22 2.70 7.76
C PRO A 21 5.76 1.24 7.64
N LEU A 22 5.65 0.75 6.41
CA LEU A 22 5.44 -0.67 6.16
C LEU A 22 6.68 -1.49 6.60
N PRO A 23 6.49 -2.76 7.04
CA PRO A 23 7.58 -3.63 7.45
C PRO A 23 8.59 -3.86 6.32
N GLY A 24 9.88 -4.02 6.65
CA GLY A 24 10.93 -4.21 5.65
C GLY A 24 10.70 -5.41 4.71
N ARG A 25 9.97 -6.43 5.20
CA ARG A 25 9.54 -7.61 4.43
C ARG A 25 8.58 -7.28 3.29
N ALA A 26 7.92 -6.13 3.32
CA ALA A 26 7.06 -5.68 2.22
C ALA A 26 7.83 -5.18 0.99
N ARG A 27 9.13 -4.82 1.13
CA ARG A 27 9.95 -4.35 -0.02
C ARG A 27 9.93 -5.32 -1.19
N PRO A 28 10.32 -6.61 -1.02
CA PRO A 28 10.33 -7.55 -2.14
C PRO A 28 8.92 -7.79 -2.70
N LEU A 29 7.87 -7.74 -1.88
CA LEU A 29 6.49 -7.86 -2.36
C LEU A 29 6.15 -6.74 -3.34
N PHE A 30 6.41 -5.48 -2.98
CA PHE A 30 6.12 -4.32 -3.84
C PHE A 30 6.97 -4.32 -5.11
N MET A 31 8.26 -4.68 -5.02
CA MET A 31 9.15 -4.78 -6.17
C MET A 31 8.68 -5.88 -7.13
N LEU A 32 8.42 -7.08 -6.61
CA LEU A 32 8.04 -8.24 -7.42
C LEU A 32 6.65 -8.06 -8.05
N SER A 33 5.66 -7.57 -7.30
CA SER A 33 4.32 -7.33 -7.83
C SER A 33 4.32 -6.29 -8.95
N SER A 34 5.08 -5.21 -8.81
CA SER A 34 5.21 -4.18 -9.84
C SER A 34 6.03 -4.66 -11.05
N ALA A 35 7.11 -5.42 -10.81
CA ALA A 35 7.91 -6.02 -11.87
C ALA A 35 7.10 -7.03 -12.69
N LEU A 36 6.30 -7.88 -12.04
CA LEU A 36 5.42 -8.83 -12.72
C LEU A 36 4.27 -8.12 -13.46
N GLY A 37 3.66 -7.09 -12.83
CA GLY A 37 2.58 -6.33 -13.44
C GLY A 37 2.98 -5.59 -14.72
N ILE A 38 4.24 -5.18 -14.85
CA ILE A 38 4.79 -4.59 -16.08
C ILE A 38 5.44 -5.67 -16.95
N GLY A 39 6.21 -6.56 -16.36
CA GLY A 39 7.03 -7.55 -17.07
C GLY A 39 6.22 -8.58 -17.85
N LEU A 40 5.13 -9.10 -17.30
CA LEU A 40 4.32 -10.12 -17.99
C LEU A 40 3.62 -9.56 -19.25
N PRO A 41 2.88 -8.45 -19.21
CA PRO A 41 2.26 -7.90 -20.41
C PRO A 41 3.28 -7.47 -21.47
N THR A 42 4.39 -6.87 -21.02
CA THR A 42 5.44 -6.43 -21.95
C THR A 42 6.20 -7.60 -22.58
N LEU A 43 6.40 -8.71 -21.87
CA LEU A 43 6.98 -9.94 -22.42
C LEU A 43 6.12 -10.48 -23.57
N VAL A 44 4.81 -10.56 -23.36
CA VAL A 44 3.86 -11.00 -24.39
C VAL A 44 3.88 -10.05 -25.58
N GLY A 45 3.75 -8.75 -25.34
CA GLY A 45 3.73 -7.74 -26.41
C GLY A 45 5.02 -7.72 -27.25
N LEU A 46 6.18 -7.72 -26.59
CA LEU A 46 7.48 -7.77 -27.29
C LEU A 46 7.72 -9.12 -27.98
N GLY A 47 7.21 -10.22 -27.41
CA GLY A 47 7.26 -11.54 -28.05
C GLY A 47 6.47 -11.57 -29.35
N ILE A 48 5.24 -11.08 -29.36
CA ILE A 48 4.41 -10.95 -30.56
C ILE A 48 5.10 -10.06 -31.60
N LEU A 49 5.62 -8.91 -31.18
CA LEU A 49 6.32 -7.99 -32.06
C LEU A 49 7.56 -8.65 -32.69
N ASN A 50 8.32 -9.39 -31.90
CA ASN A 50 9.50 -10.10 -32.39
C ASN A 50 9.14 -11.14 -33.44
N VAL A 51 8.11 -11.95 -33.19
CA VAL A 51 7.62 -12.95 -34.17
C VAL A 51 7.14 -12.27 -35.46
N ALA A 52 6.38 -11.18 -35.34
CA ALA A 52 5.85 -10.48 -36.51
C ALA A 52 6.95 -9.87 -37.41
N LEU A 53 8.06 -9.39 -36.80
CA LEU A 53 9.15 -8.72 -37.50
C LEU A 53 10.34 -9.63 -37.82
N SER A 54 10.33 -10.88 -37.38
CA SER A 54 11.46 -11.81 -37.51
C SER A 54 11.89 -12.08 -38.97
N SER A 55 10.93 -12.05 -39.89
CA SER A 55 11.21 -12.24 -41.32
C SER A 55 11.95 -11.05 -41.95
N SER A 56 11.70 -9.82 -41.45
CA SER A 56 12.30 -8.61 -42.00
C SER A 56 13.60 -8.18 -41.27
N HIS A 57 13.73 -8.55 -40.00
CA HIS A 57 14.81 -8.10 -39.12
C HIS A 57 15.29 -9.20 -38.18
N PRO A 58 16.10 -10.13 -38.62
CA PRO A 58 16.51 -11.32 -37.82
C PRO A 58 17.38 -10.99 -36.60
N GLY A 59 17.88 -9.76 -36.47
CA GLY A 59 18.74 -9.31 -35.36
C GLY A 59 18.01 -8.55 -34.23
N LEU A 60 16.68 -8.53 -34.22
CA LEU A 60 15.90 -7.74 -33.20
C LEU A 60 15.88 -8.38 -31.81
N LEU A 61 16.10 -9.69 -31.69
CA LEU A 61 15.96 -10.44 -30.44
C LEU A 61 16.77 -9.86 -29.26
N PRO A 62 18.07 -9.54 -29.39
CA PRO A 62 18.82 -8.99 -28.27
C PRO A 62 18.33 -7.60 -27.83
N GLY A 63 17.88 -6.77 -28.78
CA GLY A 63 17.32 -5.46 -28.48
C GLY A 63 15.99 -5.54 -27.73
N THR A 64 15.10 -6.45 -28.13
CA THR A 64 13.80 -6.66 -27.44
C THR A 64 13.98 -7.23 -26.03
N VAL A 65 14.93 -8.16 -25.84
CA VAL A 65 15.28 -8.69 -24.52
C VAL A 65 15.86 -7.58 -23.63
N ALA A 66 16.76 -6.75 -24.14
CA ALA A 66 17.31 -5.64 -23.39
C ALA A 66 16.24 -4.63 -23.00
N ALA A 67 15.33 -4.27 -23.91
CA ALA A 67 14.21 -3.39 -23.62
C ALA A 67 13.28 -3.98 -22.55
N TRP A 68 12.97 -5.27 -22.62
CA TRP A 68 12.17 -5.95 -21.61
C TRP A 68 12.82 -5.93 -20.24
N LEU A 69 14.12 -6.21 -20.12
CA LEU A 69 14.84 -6.14 -18.85
C LEU A 69 14.81 -4.74 -18.24
N VAL A 70 14.94 -3.69 -19.06
CA VAL A 70 14.82 -2.29 -18.60
C VAL A 70 13.40 -2.04 -18.05
N LEU A 71 12.35 -2.49 -18.73
CA LEU A 71 10.97 -2.31 -18.28
C LEU A 71 10.70 -3.06 -16.97
N VAL A 72 11.22 -4.27 -16.80
CA VAL A 72 11.13 -5.03 -15.54
C VAL A 72 11.86 -4.31 -14.41
N ALA A 73 13.07 -3.80 -14.69
CA ALA A 73 13.85 -3.02 -13.70
C ALA A 73 13.12 -1.73 -13.29
N LEU A 74 12.52 -1.02 -14.25
CA LEU A 74 11.67 0.15 -13.97
C LEU A 74 10.45 -0.23 -13.15
N GLY A 75 9.82 -1.38 -13.45
CA GLY A 75 8.73 -1.94 -12.65
C GLY A 75 9.14 -2.19 -11.20
N ALA A 76 10.26 -2.85 -10.98
CA ALA A 76 10.80 -3.10 -9.65
C ALA A 76 11.11 -1.79 -8.90
N TRP A 77 11.70 -0.81 -9.59
CA TRP A 77 12.02 0.48 -9.01
C TRP A 77 10.78 1.30 -8.62
N THR A 78 9.73 1.30 -9.45
CA THR A 78 8.44 1.94 -9.10
C THR A 78 7.79 1.25 -7.90
N GLY A 79 7.87 -0.09 -7.82
CA GLY A 79 7.44 -0.86 -6.66
C GLY A 79 8.16 -0.46 -5.38
N LEU A 80 9.49 -0.33 -5.43
CA LEU A 80 10.30 0.13 -4.31
C LEU A 80 9.93 1.56 -3.88
N ARG A 81 9.67 2.44 -4.85
CA ARG A 81 9.17 3.80 -4.55
C ARG A 81 7.81 3.76 -3.86
N ARG A 82 6.86 2.98 -4.38
CA ARG A 82 5.54 2.83 -3.73
C ARG A 82 5.68 2.36 -2.28
N TYR A 83 6.52 1.35 -2.03
CA TYR A 83 6.82 0.90 -0.67
C TYR A 83 7.32 2.05 0.22
N ARG A 84 8.33 2.81 -0.22
CA ARG A 84 8.96 3.89 0.57
C ARG A 84 8.01 5.03 0.94
N TYR A 85 7.02 5.30 0.08
CA TYR A 85 6.08 6.43 0.23
C TYR A 85 4.69 5.99 0.68
N THR A 86 4.54 4.75 1.14
CA THR A 86 3.32 4.29 1.80
C THR A 86 3.54 4.29 3.30
N ARG A 87 2.72 5.07 4.01
CA ARG A 87 2.71 5.12 5.47
C ARG A 87 1.28 5.04 5.95
N TRP A 88 1.08 4.49 7.12
CA TRP A 88 -0.23 4.38 7.75
C TRP A 88 -0.19 4.91 9.16
N LEU A 89 -1.33 5.34 9.66
CA LEU A 89 -1.54 5.87 10.99
C LEU A 89 -2.85 5.30 11.52
N LEU A 90 -2.82 4.86 12.76
CA LEU A 90 -4.00 4.54 13.55
C LEU A 90 -4.01 5.52 14.73
N ASP A 91 -5.07 6.29 14.86
CA ASP A 91 -5.30 7.21 15.98
C ASP A 91 -6.69 6.99 16.60
N GLU A 92 -7.04 7.83 17.56
CA GLU A 92 -8.32 7.71 18.25
C GLU A 92 -9.51 8.04 17.33
N ASP A 93 -9.28 8.86 16.30
CA ASP A 93 -10.32 9.27 15.35
C ASP A 93 -10.56 8.24 14.24
N GLY A 94 -9.62 7.29 14.02
CA GLY A 94 -9.75 6.26 13.02
C GLY A 94 -8.43 5.88 12.35
N PHE A 95 -8.51 5.55 11.07
CA PHE A 95 -7.39 5.08 10.27
C PHE A 95 -7.02 6.10 9.18
N ALA A 96 -5.73 6.36 9.00
CA ALA A 96 -5.22 7.20 7.92
C ALA A 96 -4.14 6.49 7.11
N LEU A 97 -4.18 6.69 5.80
CA LEU A 97 -3.24 6.11 4.85
C LEU A 97 -2.68 7.21 3.95
N ARG A 98 -1.36 7.37 3.97
CA ARG A 98 -0.64 8.32 3.12
C ARG A 98 0.11 7.56 2.04
N ARG A 99 -0.05 7.98 0.77
CA ARG A 99 0.63 7.39 -0.39
C ARG A 99 1.20 8.47 -1.30
N GLY A 100 2.34 8.15 -1.91
CA GLY A 100 2.93 8.92 -3.00
C GLY A 100 3.82 10.09 -2.56
N ARG A 101 4.70 10.52 -3.47
CA ARG A 101 5.63 11.64 -3.31
C ARG A 101 5.24 12.85 -4.16
N MET A 102 4.94 12.62 -5.46
CA MET A 102 4.54 13.71 -6.39
C MET A 102 3.04 13.99 -6.29
N TRP A 103 2.23 12.93 -6.16
CA TRP A 103 0.79 13.02 -5.91
C TRP A 103 0.57 12.55 -4.48
N HIS A 104 0.49 13.49 -3.55
CA HIS A 104 0.18 13.20 -2.16
C HIS A 104 -1.29 12.82 -2.08
N SER A 105 -1.56 11.56 -1.76
CA SER A 105 -2.88 11.09 -1.41
C SER A 105 -2.89 10.70 0.05
N GLU A 106 -3.66 11.42 0.84
CA GLU A 106 -3.95 11.08 2.21
C GLU A 106 -5.43 10.72 2.30
N THR A 107 -5.72 9.50 2.70
CA THR A 107 -7.07 9.01 2.91
C THR A 107 -7.27 8.81 4.39
N ARG A 108 -8.21 9.52 5.00
CA ARG A 108 -8.63 9.33 6.38
C ARG A 108 -9.99 8.65 6.41
N VAL A 109 -10.10 7.62 7.22
CA VAL A 109 -11.33 6.86 7.44
C VAL A 109 -11.69 6.96 8.91
N PRO A 110 -12.68 7.77 9.29
CA PRO A 110 -13.18 7.82 10.66
C PRO A 110 -13.73 6.45 11.08
N SER A 111 -13.56 6.07 12.35
CA SER A 111 -14.09 4.82 12.90
C SER A 111 -15.59 4.66 12.67
N SER A 112 -16.36 5.74 12.82
CA SER A 112 -17.81 5.80 12.61
C SER A 112 -18.28 5.51 11.17
N ARG A 113 -17.38 5.50 10.18
CA ARG A 113 -17.69 5.18 8.78
C ARG A 113 -17.22 3.78 8.36
N VAL A 114 -16.55 3.05 9.22
CA VAL A 114 -16.11 1.69 8.96
C VAL A 114 -17.31 0.75 9.06
N GLN A 115 -17.59 0.00 7.98
CA GLN A 115 -18.70 -0.97 7.95
C GLN A 115 -18.19 -2.38 8.25
N HIS A 116 -17.15 -2.82 7.58
CA HIS A 116 -16.49 -4.08 7.90
C HIS A 116 -15.04 -4.10 7.42
N LEU A 117 -14.29 -5.02 7.96
CA LEU A 117 -12.85 -5.15 7.78
C LEU A 117 -12.50 -6.53 7.28
N ASP A 118 -11.85 -6.61 6.12
CA ASP A 118 -11.38 -7.86 5.53
C ASP A 118 -9.86 -7.93 5.54
N ILE A 119 -9.32 -9.10 5.85
CA ILE A 119 -7.90 -9.39 5.68
C ILE A 119 -7.73 -10.33 4.49
N ARG A 120 -7.00 -9.88 3.47
CA ARG A 120 -6.65 -10.70 2.29
C ARG A 120 -5.17 -11.06 2.31
N ARG A 121 -4.89 -12.29 1.90
CA ARG A 121 -3.52 -12.81 1.79
C ARG A 121 -3.34 -13.49 0.44
N GLY A 122 -2.75 -12.80 -0.51
CA GLY A 122 -2.36 -13.37 -1.80
C GLY A 122 -1.18 -14.34 -1.69
N PRO A 123 -0.84 -15.08 -2.79
CA PRO A 123 0.26 -16.05 -2.77
C PRO A 123 1.61 -15.44 -2.38
N LEU A 124 1.95 -14.25 -2.90
CA LEU A 124 3.16 -13.52 -2.56
C LEU A 124 3.14 -13.02 -1.12
N GLU A 125 1.99 -12.49 -0.65
CA GLU A 125 1.83 -12.02 0.71
C GLU A 125 2.04 -13.16 1.72
N ARG A 126 1.46 -14.32 1.45
CA ARG A 126 1.67 -15.53 2.29
C ARG A 126 3.15 -15.92 2.38
N ARG A 127 3.89 -15.84 1.27
CA ARG A 127 5.32 -16.17 1.22
C ARG A 127 6.16 -15.24 2.11
N PHE A 128 5.75 -13.96 2.24
CA PHE A 128 6.46 -12.95 3.02
C PHE A 128 5.83 -12.67 4.39
N ARG A 129 4.83 -13.46 4.81
CA ARG A 129 4.05 -13.27 6.06
C ARG A 129 3.44 -11.87 6.14
N LEU A 130 2.89 -11.43 5.03
CA LEU A 130 2.22 -10.16 4.88
C LEU A 130 0.74 -10.37 4.59
N SER A 131 -0.03 -9.30 4.76
CA SER A 131 -1.45 -9.26 4.43
C SER A 131 -1.86 -7.88 3.92
N THR A 132 -3.00 -7.82 3.25
CA THR A 132 -3.68 -6.59 2.88
C THR A 132 -4.92 -6.44 3.74
N LEU A 133 -5.01 -5.36 4.51
CA LEU A 133 -6.23 -4.96 5.20
C LEU A 133 -7.10 -4.16 4.24
N LEU A 134 -8.38 -4.54 4.14
CA LEU A 134 -9.41 -3.83 3.40
C LEU A 134 -10.38 -3.23 4.41
N VAL A 135 -10.47 -1.90 4.41
CA VAL A 135 -11.41 -1.14 5.24
C VAL A 135 -12.57 -0.73 4.35
N HIS A 136 -13.74 -1.34 4.54
CA HIS A 136 -14.95 -1.00 3.82
C HIS A 136 -15.68 0.14 4.53
N THR A 137 -16.07 1.16 3.76
CA THR A 137 -16.65 2.41 4.30
C THR A 137 -18.01 2.71 3.68
N ALA A 138 -18.92 3.25 4.51
CA ALA A 138 -20.21 3.74 4.05
C ALA A 138 -20.08 5.10 3.35
N GLY A 139 -20.80 5.28 2.25
CA GLY A 139 -21.09 6.60 1.67
C GLY A 139 -19.94 7.29 0.93
N THR A 140 -18.83 6.61 0.59
CA THR A 140 -17.73 7.18 -0.19
C THR A 140 -17.70 6.62 -1.61
N ARG A 141 -17.18 7.42 -2.59
CA ARG A 141 -16.95 6.93 -3.96
C ARG A 141 -15.99 5.73 -4.03
N GLN A 142 -15.13 5.59 -3.02
CA GLN A 142 -14.25 4.43 -2.83
C GLN A 142 -14.84 3.58 -1.70
N HIS A 143 -15.57 2.54 -2.04
CA HIS A 143 -16.21 1.64 -1.08
C HIS A 143 -15.25 0.85 -0.19
N ALA A 144 -13.95 0.82 -0.51
CA ALA A 144 -12.94 0.17 0.30
C ALA A 144 -11.57 0.83 0.17
N VAL A 145 -10.88 0.98 1.29
CA VAL A 145 -9.48 1.42 1.35
C VAL A 145 -8.61 0.19 1.61
N ALA A 146 -7.71 -0.12 0.66
CA ALA A 146 -6.80 -1.25 0.79
C ALA A 146 -5.44 -0.78 1.33
N VAL A 147 -4.91 -1.46 2.34
CA VAL A 147 -3.58 -1.27 2.92
C VAL A 147 -2.76 -2.51 2.68
N PRO A 148 -2.03 -2.59 1.56
CA PRO A 148 -1.23 -3.75 1.23
C PRO A 148 0.09 -3.76 1.98
N GLY A 149 0.60 -4.96 2.26
CA GLY A 149 1.94 -5.16 2.79
C GLY A 149 2.09 -4.91 4.29
N LEU A 150 1.01 -4.97 5.06
CA LEU A 150 1.05 -5.01 6.50
C LEU A 150 1.63 -6.34 6.98
N ASP A 151 2.27 -6.34 8.13
CA ASP A 151 2.55 -7.58 8.84
C ASP A 151 1.23 -8.31 9.17
N ALA A 152 1.24 -9.62 9.14
CA ALA A 152 0.03 -10.39 9.40
C ALA A 152 -0.55 -10.10 10.79
N ASP A 153 0.32 -9.98 11.81
CA ASP A 153 -0.05 -9.70 13.19
C ASP A 153 -0.55 -8.25 13.35
N ASP A 154 0.10 -7.29 12.65
CA ASP A 154 -0.34 -5.89 12.68
C ASP A 154 -1.71 -5.72 12.01
N ALA A 155 -1.97 -6.42 10.92
CA ALA A 155 -3.28 -6.37 10.24
C ALA A 155 -4.40 -6.92 11.14
N GLU A 156 -4.14 -8.00 11.90
CA GLU A 156 -5.09 -8.56 12.84
C GLU A 156 -5.35 -7.59 14.01
N ARG A 157 -4.30 -7.00 14.58
CA ARG A 157 -4.42 -5.97 15.63
C ARG A 157 -5.22 -4.75 15.17
N LEU A 158 -4.92 -4.25 13.94
CA LEU A 158 -5.65 -3.13 13.36
C LEU A 158 -7.13 -3.46 13.18
N ARG A 159 -7.42 -4.64 12.62
CA ARG A 159 -8.80 -5.11 12.46
C ARG A 159 -9.53 -5.14 13.80
N ASP A 160 -8.94 -5.78 14.81
CA ASP A 160 -9.56 -5.96 16.12
C ASP A 160 -9.74 -4.63 16.88
N HIS A 161 -8.83 -3.68 16.68
CA HIS A 161 -8.95 -2.35 17.26
C HIS A 161 -10.09 -1.55 16.62
N LEU A 162 -10.16 -1.55 15.28
CA LEU A 162 -11.21 -0.83 14.56
C LEU A 162 -12.58 -1.48 14.75
N ALA A 163 -12.67 -2.82 14.84
CA ALA A 163 -13.92 -3.53 15.08
C ALA A 163 -14.53 -3.18 16.45
N ARG A 164 -13.71 -3.15 17.52
CA ARG A 164 -14.17 -2.77 18.85
C ARG A 164 -14.71 -1.34 18.92
N ARG A 165 -14.15 -0.43 18.13
CA ARG A 165 -14.63 0.97 18.06
C ARG A 165 -15.98 1.08 17.38
N VAL A 166 -16.21 0.31 16.31
CA VAL A 166 -17.51 0.25 15.62
C VAL A 166 -18.60 -0.23 16.57
N GLU A 167 -18.34 -1.29 17.36
CA GLU A 167 -19.28 -1.81 18.34
C GLU A 167 -19.61 -0.76 19.44
N THR A 168 -18.61 -0.01 19.91
CA THR A 168 -18.83 1.01 20.96
C THR A 168 -19.64 2.20 20.42
N ASP A 169 -19.42 2.64 19.19
CA ASP A 169 -20.16 3.75 18.58
C ASP A 169 -21.63 3.37 18.28
N ASP A 170 -21.92 2.08 18.02
CA ASP A 170 -23.30 1.58 17.83
C ASP A 170 -24.08 1.45 19.13
N ASP A 171 -23.42 1.20 20.27
CA ASP A 171 -24.06 1.09 21.58
C ASP A 171 -24.40 2.48 22.19
N ASP A 172 -23.75 3.55 21.75
CA ASP A 172 -23.97 4.92 22.23
C ASP A 172 -25.00 5.73 21.37
N ALA A 173 -25.56 5.16 20.29
CA ALA A 173 -26.48 5.79 19.35
C ALA A 173 -27.93 5.36 19.56
#